data_c136205f722f9d964da2532d2938cfe1
#
_entry.id   c136205f722f9d964da2532d2938cfe1
#
_cell.length_a   1.000
_cell.length_b   1.000
_cell.length_c   1.000
_cell.angle_alpha   90.00
_cell.angle_beta   90.00
_cell.angle_gamma   90.00
#
_symmetry.space_group_name_H-M   'P 1'
#
loop_
_entity.id
_entity.type
_entity.pdbx_description
1 polymer ?
#
loop_
_entity_poly.entity_id
_entity_poly.type
_entity_poly.pdbx_seq_one_letter_code
_entity_poly.pdbx_strand_id
1 'polypeptide(L)'
;SVDEISKAQFLNLHGMKTISSLEGIQYLTNLQSLDVSTTSVSDLSPVKNSSLKRLDCRSSKVGSVDLTRYPNLEAFVCDNTSINSLDVSKNEKLNTLFADSTSISNLDVTNNPNLEQLSCSNTGLMELDVTHNPQLVTLDIGDTKVKTLDISKNPNLKQLSCYMTNIAELDVTKNTKLTRLFCHDTTIKKLDLSNNLELEMLRCGEIFEQGIRGL
;
A
#
# COMPACT_ATOMS: atom_id res chain seq x y z
N SER A 1 21.69 27.82 12.63
CA SER A 1 21.80 28.46 11.29
C SER A 1 21.06 27.60 10.25
N VAL A 2 20.72 28.16 9.08
CA VAL A 2 20.08 27.44 7.97
C VAL A 2 20.96 26.26 7.52
N ASP A 3 22.28 26.43 7.59
CA ASP A 3 23.27 25.39 7.23
C ASP A 3 23.24 24.17 8.17
N GLU A 4 22.84 24.33 9.43
CA GLU A 4 22.71 23.22 10.37
C GLU A 4 21.41 22.44 10.14
N ILE A 5 20.31 23.15 9.86
CA ILE A 5 19.00 22.56 9.57
C ILE A 5 19.06 21.76 8.26
N SER A 6 19.80 22.24 7.24
CA SER A 6 19.92 21.57 5.94
C SER A 6 20.52 20.16 6.01
N LYS A 7 21.22 19.81 7.09
CA LYS A 7 21.82 18.47 7.30
C LYS A 7 20.83 17.42 7.78
N ALA A 8 19.63 17.81 8.23
CA ALA A 8 18.62 16.87 8.72
C ALA A 8 18.16 15.93 7.58
N GLN A 9 18.26 14.64 7.84
CA GLN A 9 17.81 13.59 6.92
C GLN A 9 16.47 12.99 7.31
N PHE A 10 16.07 13.16 8.57
CA PHE A 10 14.87 12.57 9.14
C PHE A 10 14.09 13.63 9.90
N LEU A 11 12.79 13.74 9.59
CA LEU A 11 11.86 14.55 10.36
C LEU A 11 10.66 13.68 10.74
N ASN A 12 10.46 13.52 12.05
CA ASN A 12 9.32 12.78 12.59
C ASN A 12 8.44 13.74 13.39
N LEU A 13 7.21 13.94 12.88
CA LEU A 13 6.15 14.74 13.51
C LEU A 13 4.97 13.86 13.95
N HIS A 14 5.15 12.52 13.98
CA HIS A 14 4.11 11.57 14.31
C HIS A 14 3.34 11.97 15.58
N GLY A 15 2.01 12.00 15.48
CA GLY A 15 1.13 12.26 16.61
C GLY A 15 1.07 13.71 17.08
N MET A 16 1.81 14.63 16.46
CA MET A 16 1.76 16.07 16.78
C MET A 16 0.50 16.70 16.19
N LYS A 17 -0.65 16.43 16.79
CA LYS A 17 -1.99 16.79 16.27
C LYS A 17 -2.20 18.29 16.04
N THR A 18 -1.42 19.14 16.70
CA THR A 18 -1.48 20.61 16.56
C THR A 18 -0.72 21.10 15.32
N ILE A 19 0.18 20.29 14.76
CA ILE A 19 0.91 20.65 13.53
C ILE A 19 -0.04 20.56 12.34
N SER A 20 -0.24 21.69 11.67
CA SER A 20 -1.08 21.81 10.46
C SER A 20 -0.35 22.41 9.26
N SER A 21 0.84 22.99 9.47
CA SER A 21 1.67 23.57 8.42
C SER A 21 3.07 23.01 8.44
N LEU A 22 3.64 22.84 7.26
CA LEU A 22 5.02 22.43 7.02
C LEU A 22 5.90 23.58 6.50
N GLU A 23 5.47 24.83 6.70
CA GLU A 23 6.30 26.00 6.37
C GLU A 23 7.66 25.92 7.09
N GLY A 24 8.72 26.15 6.33
CA GLY A 24 10.09 25.99 6.81
C GLY A 24 10.74 24.65 6.44
N ILE A 25 9.95 23.61 6.07
CA ILE A 25 10.48 22.30 5.69
C ILE A 25 11.35 22.37 4.42
N GLN A 26 11.11 23.35 3.55
CA GLN A 26 11.88 23.56 2.32
C GLN A 26 13.39 23.82 2.57
N TYR A 27 13.77 24.18 3.79
CA TYR A 27 15.16 24.37 4.20
C TYR A 27 15.86 23.05 4.58
N LEU A 28 15.12 21.97 4.76
CA LEU A 28 15.64 20.63 5.04
C LEU A 28 16.04 19.94 3.72
N THR A 29 17.02 20.48 3.00
CA THR A 29 17.34 20.08 1.62
C THR A 29 17.86 18.65 1.49
N ASN A 30 18.34 18.03 2.57
CA ASN A 30 18.83 16.65 2.60
C ASN A 30 17.82 15.64 3.21
N LEU A 31 16.58 16.05 3.40
CA LEU A 31 15.56 15.21 4.02
C LEU A 31 15.31 13.95 3.17
N GLN A 32 15.47 12.78 3.77
CA GLN A 32 15.21 11.47 3.16
C GLN A 32 13.96 10.78 3.71
N SER A 33 13.57 11.10 4.95
CA SER A 33 12.38 10.54 5.57
C SER A 33 11.56 11.62 6.26
N LEU A 34 10.28 11.66 5.91
CA LEU A 34 9.29 12.54 6.52
C LEU A 34 8.12 11.71 7.05
N ASP A 35 7.84 11.87 8.34
CA ASP A 35 6.68 11.30 8.98
C ASP A 35 5.80 12.44 9.53
N VAL A 36 4.65 12.65 8.92
CA VAL A 36 3.59 13.58 9.33
C VAL A 36 2.32 12.83 9.73
N SER A 37 2.45 11.56 10.04
CA SER A 37 1.31 10.71 10.38
C SER A 37 0.62 11.19 11.67
N THR A 38 -0.70 11.06 11.68
CA THR A 38 -1.55 11.45 12.83
C THR A 38 -1.38 12.92 13.22
N THR A 39 -1.14 13.80 12.24
CA THR A 39 -1.08 15.26 12.41
C THR A 39 -2.30 15.94 11.80
N SER A 40 -2.39 17.26 11.90
CA SER A 40 -3.39 18.08 11.18
C SER A 40 -2.87 18.61 9.83
N VAL A 41 -1.74 18.12 9.34
CA VAL A 41 -1.18 18.50 8.03
C VAL A 41 -2.14 18.09 6.92
N SER A 42 -2.45 19.02 6.03
CA SER A 42 -3.30 18.81 4.85
C SER A 42 -2.61 19.13 3.54
N ASP A 43 -1.49 19.87 3.58
CA ASP A 43 -0.74 20.31 2.41
C ASP A 43 0.72 19.87 2.49
N LEU A 44 1.16 19.09 1.51
CA LEU A 44 2.54 18.64 1.32
C LEU A 44 3.31 19.49 0.30
N SER A 45 2.72 20.54 -0.27
CA SER A 45 3.36 21.39 -1.28
C SER A 45 4.65 22.07 -0.82
N PRO A 46 4.86 22.39 0.49
CA PRO A 46 6.13 22.90 0.97
C PRO A 46 7.28 21.89 0.91
N VAL A 47 6.98 20.58 0.86
CA VAL A 47 7.98 19.51 0.76
C VAL A 47 8.53 19.48 -0.67
N LYS A 48 9.67 20.11 -0.91
CA LYS A 48 10.29 20.25 -2.25
C LYS A 48 11.51 19.33 -2.44
N ASN A 49 11.61 18.28 -1.65
CA ASN A 49 12.83 17.50 -1.52
C ASN A 49 12.82 16.28 -2.43
N SER A 50 13.57 16.34 -3.54
CA SER A 50 13.74 15.22 -4.48
C SER A 50 14.55 14.04 -3.94
N SER A 51 15.25 14.21 -2.81
CA SER A 51 16.00 13.12 -2.15
C SER A 51 15.13 12.30 -1.19
N LEU A 52 13.83 12.62 -1.06
CA LEU A 52 12.91 11.90 -0.18
C LEU A 52 12.78 10.44 -0.61
N LYS A 53 13.01 9.54 0.36
CA LYS A 53 12.90 8.09 0.21
C LYS A 53 11.68 7.51 0.90
N ARG A 54 11.28 8.12 2.01
CA ARG A 54 10.11 7.71 2.77
C ARG A 54 9.21 8.89 3.09
N LEU A 55 7.94 8.76 2.78
CA LEU A 55 6.88 9.68 3.13
C LEU A 55 5.75 8.91 3.83
N ASP A 56 5.46 9.29 5.07
CA ASP A 56 4.36 8.74 5.84
C ASP A 56 3.40 9.86 6.23
N CYS A 57 2.20 9.83 5.67
CA CYS A 57 1.15 10.80 5.97
C CYS A 57 -0.15 10.13 6.45
N ARG A 58 -0.07 8.88 6.90
CA ARG A 58 -1.25 8.13 7.37
C ARG A 58 -1.99 8.88 8.47
N SER A 59 -3.31 8.76 8.46
CA SER A 59 -4.17 9.38 9.46
C SER A 59 -3.94 10.88 9.63
N SER A 60 -3.45 11.57 8.60
CA SER A 60 -3.35 13.03 8.52
C SER A 60 -4.56 13.60 7.75
N LYS A 61 -4.58 14.91 7.53
CA LYS A 61 -5.62 15.57 6.71
C LYS A 61 -5.23 15.74 5.25
N VAL A 62 -4.19 15.04 4.79
CA VAL A 62 -3.73 15.10 3.40
C VAL A 62 -4.82 14.53 2.50
N GLY A 63 -5.28 15.33 1.53
CA GLY A 63 -6.30 14.93 0.56
C GLY A 63 -5.75 14.71 -0.86
N SER A 64 -4.51 15.16 -1.11
CA SER A 64 -3.84 14.96 -2.39
C SER A 64 -2.32 15.05 -2.21
N VAL A 65 -1.58 14.38 -3.10
CA VAL A 65 -0.12 14.41 -3.13
C VAL A 65 0.38 14.27 -4.56
N ASP A 66 1.37 15.06 -4.93
CA ASP A 66 2.09 14.93 -6.20
C ASP A 66 3.38 14.14 -5.97
N LEU A 67 3.32 12.82 -6.17
CA LEU A 67 4.45 11.91 -5.95
C LEU A 67 5.52 12.02 -7.06
N THR A 68 5.21 12.64 -8.21
CA THR A 68 6.19 12.85 -9.29
C THR A 68 7.37 13.73 -8.85
N ARG A 69 7.17 14.50 -7.77
CA ARG A 69 8.20 15.35 -7.16
C ARG A 69 9.26 14.57 -6.36
N TYR A 70 8.99 13.28 -6.08
CA TYR A 70 9.85 12.44 -5.23
C TYR A 70 10.34 11.20 -5.99
N PRO A 71 11.18 11.35 -7.03
CA PRO A 71 11.57 10.23 -7.91
C PRO A 71 12.43 9.17 -7.20
N ASN A 72 12.96 9.47 -6.01
CA ASN A 72 13.73 8.54 -5.21
C ASN A 72 12.91 7.85 -4.11
N LEU A 73 11.57 7.99 -4.14
CA LEU A 73 10.71 7.43 -3.11
C LEU A 73 10.76 5.90 -3.14
N GLU A 74 11.10 5.32 -2.00
CA GLU A 74 11.17 3.89 -1.73
C GLU A 74 9.91 3.41 -0.96
N ALA A 75 9.37 4.27 -0.08
CA ALA A 75 8.17 3.94 0.70
C ALA A 75 7.19 5.12 0.76
N PHE A 76 5.93 4.85 0.46
CA PHE A 76 4.83 5.79 0.64
C PHE A 76 3.70 5.15 1.45
N VAL A 77 3.29 5.83 2.51
CA VAL A 77 2.23 5.37 3.41
C VAL A 77 1.21 6.49 3.59
N CYS A 78 -0.03 6.23 3.19
CA CYS A 78 -1.11 7.21 3.23
C CYS A 78 -2.44 6.65 3.75
N ASP A 79 -2.38 5.57 4.53
CA ASP A 79 -3.57 4.93 5.09
C ASP A 79 -4.44 5.91 5.86
N ASN A 80 -5.75 5.71 5.81
CA ASN A 80 -6.72 6.54 6.53
C ASN A 80 -6.58 8.05 6.20
N THR A 81 -6.41 8.37 4.93
CA THR A 81 -6.43 9.75 4.41
C THR A 81 -7.55 9.95 3.39
N SER A 82 -7.82 11.20 3.03
CA SER A 82 -8.82 11.54 2.02
C SER A 82 -8.28 11.51 0.60
N ILE A 83 -7.11 10.92 0.38
CA ILE A 83 -6.50 10.78 -0.95
C ILE A 83 -7.44 9.95 -1.84
N ASN A 84 -7.73 10.47 -3.03
CA ASN A 84 -8.64 9.83 -3.99
C ASN A 84 -7.98 9.42 -5.30
N SER A 85 -6.74 9.82 -5.52
CA SER A 85 -5.93 9.45 -6.68
C SER A 85 -4.45 9.42 -6.34
N LEU A 86 -3.72 8.47 -6.93
CA LEU A 86 -2.28 8.34 -6.80
C LEU A 86 -1.67 8.12 -8.19
N ASP A 87 -0.66 8.92 -8.52
CA ASP A 87 0.22 8.67 -9.65
C ASP A 87 1.61 8.28 -9.13
N VAL A 88 1.93 6.99 -9.22
CA VAL A 88 3.22 6.42 -8.81
C VAL A 88 4.13 6.11 -10.01
N SER A 89 3.76 6.54 -11.22
CA SER A 89 4.46 6.20 -12.47
C SER A 89 5.91 6.68 -12.55
N LYS A 90 6.30 7.66 -11.71
CA LYS A 90 7.69 8.18 -11.63
C LYS A 90 8.47 7.66 -10.44
N ASN A 91 7.88 6.75 -9.65
CA ASN A 91 8.48 6.23 -8.43
C ASN A 91 8.98 4.79 -8.65
N GLU A 92 9.87 4.59 -9.62
CA GLU A 92 10.37 3.26 -10.03
C GLU A 92 11.09 2.51 -8.90
N LYS A 93 11.57 3.23 -7.86
CA LYS A 93 12.23 2.66 -6.68
C LYS A 93 11.26 2.24 -5.57
N LEU A 94 9.96 2.49 -5.76
CA LEU A 94 8.95 2.21 -4.74
C LEU A 94 8.91 0.70 -4.46
N ASN A 95 9.18 0.34 -3.20
CA ASN A 95 9.09 -1.03 -2.69
C ASN A 95 7.92 -1.22 -1.72
N THR A 96 7.43 -0.13 -1.11
CA THR A 96 6.33 -0.16 -0.15
C THR A 96 5.30 0.91 -0.52
N LEU A 97 4.05 0.49 -0.73
CA LEU A 97 2.91 1.36 -0.95
C LEU A 97 1.76 0.90 -0.06
N PHE A 98 1.38 1.71 0.92
CA PHE A 98 0.22 1.49 1.77
C PHE A 98 -0.77 2.64 1.60
N ALA A 99 -1.98 2.31 1.16
CA ALA A 99 -3.05 3.23 0.84
C ALA A 99 -4.42 2.70 1.34
N ASP A 100 -4.40 1.97 2.45
CA ASP A 100 -5.61 1.41 3.04
C ASP A 100 -6.58 2.49 3.51
N SER A 101 -7.87 2.21 3.38
CA SER A 101 -8.91 3.15 3.86
C SER A 101 -8.75 4.55 3.26
N THR A 102 -8.42 4.61 1.98
CA THR A 102 -8.41 5.84 1.17
C THR A 102 -9.58 5.85 0.19
N SER A 103 -9.77 6.95 -0.52
CA SER A 103 -10.84 7.07 -1.53
C SER A 103 -10.38 6.73 -2.95
N ILE A 104 -9.25 6.05 -3.11
CA ILE A 104 -8.77 5.67 -4.45
C ILE A 104 -9.71 4.66 -5.09
N SER A 105 -9.97 4.81 -6.37
CA SER A 105 -10.79 3.90 -7.18
C SER A 105 -10.04 3.33 -8.38
N ASN A 106 -8.83 3.78 -8.61
CA ASN A 106 -7.90 3.30 -9.61
C ASN A 106 -6.46 3.43 -9.08
N LEU A 107 -5.61 2.46 -9.40
CA LEU A 107 -4.20 2.45 -9.04
C LEU A 107 -3.42 1.68 -10.12
N ASP A 108 -2.51 2.39 -10.80
CA ASP A 108 -1.58 1.79 -11.76
C ASP A 108 -0.20 1.64 -11.11
N VAL A 109 0.25 0.40 -10.91
CA VAL A 109 1.55 0.04 -10.34
C VAL A 109 2.48 -0.63 -11.36
N THR A 110 2.15 -0.57 -12.65
CA THR A 110 2.92 -1.25 -13.71
C THR A 110 4.35 -0.71 -13.86
N ASN A 111 4.60 0.53 -13.43
CA ASN A 111 5.92 1.16 -13.43
C ASN A 111 6.70 1.00 -12.11
N ASN A 112 6.26 0.13 -11.22
CA ASN A 112 6.89 -0.07 -9.91
C ASN A 112 7.41 -1.52 -9.74
N PRO A 113 8.39 -1.97 -10.56
CA PRO A 113 8.82 -3.37 -10.58
C PRO A 113 9.48 -3.84 -9.27
N ASN A 114 9.87 -2.90 -8.41
CA ASN A 114 10.50 -3.17 -7.13
C ASN A 114 9.52 -3.29 -5.97
N LEU A 115 8.19 -3.22 -6.23
CA LEU A 115 7.18 -3.35 -5.17
C LEU A 115 7.28 -4.72 -4.49
N GLU A 116 7.51 -4.69 -3.18
CA GLU A 116 7.51 -5.83 -2.28
C GLU A 116 6.26 -5.87 -1.41
N GLN A 117 5.75 -4.70 -1.03
CA GLN A 117 4.60 -4.57 -0.14
C GLN A 117 3.58 -3.61 -0.76
N LEU A 118 2.41 -4.12 -1.07
CA LEU A 118 1.27 -3.36 -1.57
C LEU A 118 0.04 -3.62 -0.71
N SER A 119 -0.52 -2.57 -0.14
CA SER A 119 -1.80 -2.62 0.56
C SER A 119 -2.70 -1.47 0.10
N CYS A 120 -3.90 -1.81 -0.30
CA CYS A 120 -4.96 -0.89 -0.73
C CYS A 120 -6.33 -1.43 -0.32
N SER A 121 -6.39 -2.05 0.86
CA SER A 121 -7.64 -2.57 1.42
C SER A 121 -8.61 -1.44 1.80
N ASN A 122 -9.91 -1.79 1.86
CA ASN A 122 -10.97 -0.83 2.17
C ASN A 122 -10.90 0.42 1.27
N THR A 123 -10.86 0.19 -0.05
CA THR A 123 -10.83 1.24 -1.07
C THR A 123 -11.88 1.00 -2.16
N GLY A 124 -12.01 1.96 -3.06
CA GLY A 124 -12.93 1.86 -4.20
C GLY A 124 -12.42 1.07 -5.40
N LEU A 125 -11.25 0.39 -5.31
CA LEU A 125 -10.64 -0.29 -6.44
C LEU A 125 -11.56 -1.34 -7.05
N MET A 126 -11.68 -1.33 -8.38
CA MET A 126 -12.46 -2.30 -9.15
C MET A 126 -11.57 -3.32 -9.87
N GLU A 127 -10.33 -2.96 -10.13
CA GLU A 127 -9.30 -3.76 -10.81
C GLU A 127 -7.92 -3.39 -10.27
N LEU A 128 -6.99 -4.32 -10.35
CA LEU A 128 -5.59 -4.11 -10.02
C LEU A 128 -4.73 -5.08 -10.83
N ASP A 129 -3.80 -4.54 -11.63
CA ASP A 129 -2.81 -5.33 -12.35
C ASP A 129 -1.49 -5.33 -11.57
N VAL A 130 -1.10 -6.50 -11.07
CA VAL A 130 0.18 -6.72 -10.35
C VAL A 130 1.14 -7.61 -11.14
N THR A 131 0.86 -7.89 -12.41
CA THR A 131 1.70 -8.77 -13.25
C THR A 131 3.08 -8.19 -13.54
N HIS A 132 3.26 -6.88 -13.34
CA HIS A 132 4.53 -6.16 -13.49
C HIS A 132 5.32 -5.97 -12.19
N ASN A 133 4.87 -6.60 -11.08
CA ASN A 133 5.49 -6.46 -9.76
C ASN A 133 6.05 -7.80 -9.25
N PRO A 134 7.07 -8.38 -9.90
CA PRO A 134 7.56 -9.74 -9.60
C PRO A 134 8.20 -9.88 -8.21
N GLN A 135 8.50 -8.76 -7.54
CA GLN A 135 9.09 -8.75 -6.21
C GLN A 135 8.05 -8.77 -5.08
N LEU A 136 6.74 -8.77 -5.40
CA LEU A 136 5.69 -8.75 -4.37
C LEU A 136 5.82 -9.93 -3.42
N VAL A 137 5.87 -9.57 -2.12
CA VAL A 137 5.89 -10.48 -0.96
C VAL A 137 4.56 -10.42 -0.22
N THR A 138 3.99 -9.22 -0.11
CA THR A 138 2.70 -8.98 0.56
C THR A 138 1.78 -8.20 -0.36
N LEU A 139 0.57 -8.71 -0.55
CA LEU A 139 -0.52 -8.05 -1.27
C LEU A 139 -1.78 -8.08 -0.41
N ASP A 140 -2.34 -6.90 -0.12
CA ASP A 140 -3.64 -6.76 0.53
C ASP A 140 -4.57 -5.89 -0.33
N ILE A 141 -5.66 -6.49 -0.80
CA ILE A 141 -6.75 -5.87 -1.55
C ILE A 141 -8.12 -6.18 -0.90
N GLY A 142 -8.10 -6.53 0.38
CA GLY A 142 -9.33 -6.87 1.11
C GLY A 142 -10.32 -5.71 1.13
N ASP A 143 -11.61 -6.01 1.17
CA ASP A 143 -12.69 -5.02 1.19
C ASP A 143 -12.59 -4.02 0.00
N THR A 144 -12.40 -4.58 -1.21
CA THR A 144 -12.43 -3.82 -2.47
C THR A 144 -13.47 -4.40 -3.42
N LYS A 145 -13.66 -3.75 -4.58
CA LYS A 145 -14.61 -4.20 -5.62
C LYS A 145 -13.94 -5.05 -6.71
N VAL A 146 -12.71 -5.49 -6.48
CA VAL A 146 -11.94 -6.30 -7.43
C VAL A 146 -12.67 -7.61 -7.69
N LYS A 147 -12.76 -8.00 -8.97
CA LYS A 147 -13.48 -9.22 -9.43
C LYS A 147 -12.53 -10.30 -9.94
N THR A 148 -11.36 -9.91 -10.40
CA THR A 148 -10.35 -10.80 -10.96
C THR A 148 -8.98 -10.37 -10.47
N LEU A 149 -8.09 -11.33 -10.20
CA LEU A 149 -6.72 -11.06 -9.75
C LEU A 149 -5.78 -12.08 -10.39
N ASP A 150 -4.84 -11.61 -11.20
CA ASP A 150 -3.76 -12.45 -11.76
C ASP A 150 -2.47 -12.23 -10.94
N ILE A 151 -2.10 -13.24 -10.17
CA ILE A 151 -0.87 -13.28 -9.36
C ILE A 151 0.15 -14.27 -9.90
N SER A 152 -0.03 -14.76 -11.13
CA SER A 152 0.85 -15.76 -11.75
C SER A 152 2.29 -15.27 -11.97
N LYS A 153 2.51 -13.95 -11.94
CA LYS A 153 3.81 -13.28 -12.09
C LYS A 153 4.44 -12.84 -10.76
N ASN A 154 3.84 -13.22 -9.61
CA ASN A 154 4.34 -12.86 -8.28
C ASN A 154 4.85 -14.09 -7.50
N PRO A 155 5.94 -14.74 -7.94
CA PRO A 155 6.41 -16.02 -7.36
C PRO A 155 6.97 -15.87 -5.94
N ASN A 156 7.21 -14.63 -5.47
CA ASN A 156 7.71 -14.33 -4.14
C ASN A 156 6.60 -14.06 -3.12
N LEU A 157 5.32 -14.14 -3.54
CA LEU A 157 4.19 -13.81 -2.69
C LEU A 157 4.10 -14.79 -1.52
N LYS A 158 4.16 -14.23 -0.29
CA LYS A 158 4.06 -14.95 0.98
C LYS A 158 2.72 -14.70 1.68
N GLN A 159 2.16 -13.52 1.50
CA GLN A 159 0.89 -13.15 2.10
C GLN A 159 -0.04 -12.54 1.06
N LEU A 160 -1.23 -13.09 0.95
CA LEU A 160 -2.33 -12.57 0.13
C LEU A 160 -3.57 -12.38 0.98
N SER A 161 -4.11 -11.16 0.95
CA SER A 161 -5.41 -10.81 1.52
C SER A 161 -6.30 -10.29 0.39
N CYS A 162 -7.37 -11.00 0.10
CA CYS A 162 -8.41 -10.62 -0.86
C CYS A 162 -9.83 -10.86 -0.29
N TYR A 163 -9.95 -10.83 1.03
CA TYR A 163 -11.22 -11.00 1.73
C TYR A 163 -12.22 -9.90 1.37
N MET A 164 -13.51 -10.20 1.49
CA MET A 164 -14.60 -9.24 1.20
C MET A 164 -14.48 -8.62 -0.20
N THR A 165 -14.04 -9.41 -1.20
CA THR A 165 -13.98 -9.00 -2.61
C THR A 165 -14.98 -9.78 -3.45
N ASN A 166 -15.15 -9.37 -4.71
CA ASN A 166 -16.01 -10.09 -5.66
C ASN A 166 -15.25 -11.11 -6.52
N ILE A 167 -14.07 -11.56 -6.06
CA ILE A 167 -13.27 -12.57 -6.76
C ILE A 167 -14.01 -13.90 -6.73
N ALA A 168 -14.21 -14.48 -7.92
CA ALA A 168 -14.89 -15.76 -8.10
C ALA A 168 -13.93 -16.92 -8.37
N GLU A 169 -12.77 -16.61 -8.93
CA GLU A 169 -11.72 -17.57 -9.27
C GLU A 169 -10.37 -17.01 -8.81
N LEU A 170 -9.57 -17.84 -8.14
CA LEU A 170 -8.24 -17.47 -7.68
C LEU A 170 -7.30 -18.64 -7.92
N ASP A 171 -6.28 -18.43 -8.77
CA ASP A 171 -5.21 -19.40 -9.00
C ASP A 171 -3.97 -19.02 -8.19
N VAL A 172 -3.66 -19.81 -7.18
CA VAL A 172 -2.48 -19.65 -6.32
C VAL A 172 -1.39 -20.70 -6.61
N THR A 173 -1.54 -21.50 -7.65
CA THR A 173 -0.65 -22.64 -7.94
C THR A 173 0.79 -22.22 -8.26
N LYS A 174 1.01 -20.97 -8.70
CA LYS A 174 2.34 -20.39 -8.98
C LYS A 174 2.97 -19.70 -7.75
N ASN A 175 2.20 -19.49 -6.69
CA ASN A 175 2.65 -18.78 -5.48
C ASN A 175 3.07 -19.79 -4.40
N THR A 176 4.08 -20.60 -4.72
CA THR A 176 4.49 -21.75 -3.87
C THR A 176 5.07 -21.35 -2.53
N LYS A 177 5.46 -20.06 -2.35
CA LYS A 177 5.97 -19.50 -1.10
C LYS A 177 4.85 -18.91 -0.21
N LEU A 178 3.58 -19.13 -0.58
CA LEU A 178 2.46 -18.55 0.15
C LEU A 178 2.35 -19.21 1.54
N THR A 179 2.48 -18.39 2.59
CA THR A 179 2.35 -18.80 4.00
C THR A 179 1.01 -18.37 4.60
N ARG A 180 0.41 -17.30 4.07
CA ARG A 180 -0.87 -16.76 4.58
C ARG A 180 -1.81 -16.40 3.44
N LEU A 181 -3.03 -16.93 3.50
CA LEU A 181 -4.10 -16.64 2.53
C LEU A 181 -5.38 -16.29 3.27
N PHE A 182 -5.87 -15.07 3.04
CA PHE A 182 -7.13 -14.56 3.57
C PHE A 182 -8.06 -14.26 2.40
N CYS A 183 -9.00 -15.15 2.11
CA CYS A 183 -9.96 -15.05 1.01
C CYS A 183 -11.40 -15.34 1.47
N HIS A 184 -11.70 -15.10 2.75
CA HIS A 184 -13.05 -15.21 3.29
C HIS A 184 -13.98 -14.12 2.73
N ASP A 185 -15.26 -14.36 2.77
CA ASP A 185 -16.28 -13.44 2.25
C ASP A 185 -16.03 -13.04 0.78
N THR A 186 -15.61 -14.02 -0.02
CA THR A 186 -15.47 -13.93 -1.48
C THR A 186 -16.49 -14.85 -2.17
N THR A 187 -16.52 -14.82 -3.49
CA THR A 187 -17.36 -15.74 -4.29
C THR A 187 -16.59 -16.95 -4.83
N ILE A 188 -15.38 -17.21 -4.33
CA ILE A 188 -14.53 -18.34 -4.73
C ILE A 188 -15.23 -19.66 -4.37
N LYS A 189 -15.44 -20.53 -5.37
CA LYS A 189 -16.10 -21.82 -5.19
C LYS A 189 -15.10 -22.98 -5.12
N LYS A 190 -13.90 -22.81 -5.66
CA LYS A 190 -12.86 -23.84 -5.73
C LYS A 190 -11.50 -23.18 -5.55
N LEU A 191 -10.67 -23.77 -4.71
CA LEU A 191 -9.30 -23.33 -4.46
C LEU A 191 -8.38 -24.54 -4.51
N ASP A 192 -7.38 -24.50 -5.41
CA ASP A 192 -6.36 -25.55 -5.49
C ASP A 192 -5.11 -25.09 -4.71
N LEU A 193 -4.84 -25.76 -3.60
CA LEU A 193 -3.71 -25.47 -2.71
C LEU A 193 -2.60 -26.54 -2.83
N SER A 194 -2.66 -27.42 -3.81
CA SER A 194 -1.74 -28.57 -3.93
C SER A 194 -0.26 -28.17 -4.01
N ASN A 195 0.05 -26.94 -4.46
CA ASN A 195 1.40 -26.41 -4.58
C ASN A 195 1.81 -25.48 -3.44
N ASN A 196 0.90 -25.15 -2.50
CA ASN A 196 1.16 -24.18 -1.43
C ASN A 196 1.54 -24.89 -0.13
N LEU A 197 2.61 -25.69 -0.17
CA LEU A 197 3.02 -26.57 0.94
C LEU A 197 3.57 -25.79 2.16
N GLU A 198 3.89 -24.50 1.99
CA GLU A 198 4.35 -23.62 3.07
C GLU A 198 3.18 -22.88 3.77
N LEU A 199 1.92 -23.19 3.40
CA LEU A 199 0.76 -22.47 3.92
C LEU A 199 0.55 -22.77 5.41
N GLU A 200 0.70 -21.74 6.24
CA GLU A 200 0.55 -21.80 7.71
C GLU A 200 -0.83 -21.28 8.15
N MET A 201 -1.38 -20.32 7.41
CA MET A 201 -2.66 -19.69 7.77
C MET A 201 -3.57 -19.55 6.56
N LEU A 202 -4.74 -20.17 6.65
CA LEU A 202 -5.80 -20.09 5.67
C LEU A 202 -7.08 -19.58 6.34
N ARG A 203 -7.64 -18.52 5.81
CA ARG A 203 -9.00 -18.08 6.11
C ARG A 203 -9.79 -18.03 4.81
N CYS A 204 -10.65 -19.01 4.61
CA CYS A 204 -11.59 -19.11 3.49
C CYS A 204 -12.97 -19.49 4.08
N GLY A 205 -14.04 -19.05 3.45
CA GLY A 205 -15.40 -19.26 3.97
C GLY A 205 -16.02 -17.96 4.44
N GLU A 206 -17.28 -18.03 4.86
CA GLU A 206 -18.03 -16.87 5.36
C GLU A 206 -17.74 -16.66 6.84
N ILE A 207 -17.44 -15.43 7.23
CA ILE A 207 -17.39 -15.03 8.65
C ILE A 207 -18.80 -14.55 9.03
N PHE A 208 -19.61 -15.42 9.59
CA PHE A 208 -20.80 -14.98 10.32
C PHE A 208 -20.37 -14.56 11.73
N GLU A 209 -21.06 -13.58 12.33
CA GLU A 209 -20.81 -13.05 13.70
C GLU A 209 -20.78 -14.13 14.81
N GLN A 210 -20.98 -15.40 14.49
CA GLN A 210 -21.02 -16.55 15.41
C GLN A 210 -20.16 -17.75 14.97
N GLY A 211 -18.97 -17.55 14.43
CA GLY A 211 -18.01 -18.63 14.22
C GLY A 211 -17.83 -19.08 12.77
N ILE A 212 -16.64 -19.57 12.50
CA ILE A 212 -16.21 -20.11 11.21
C ILE A 212 -17.08 -21.30 10.83
N ARG A 213 -17.75 -21.24 9.69
CA ARG A 213 -18.35 -22.42 9.05
C ARG A 213 -17.56 -22.76 7.79
N GLY A 214 -17.04 -23.94 7.73
CA GLY A 214 -16.68 -24.73 6.54
C GLY A 214 -15.22 -24.70 6.19
N LEU A 215 -14.58 -25.81 6.36
CA LEU A 215 -13.64 -26.43 5.45
C LEU A 215 -14.37 -27.48 4.63
#